data_790e639487b68e3ab5b596518ae7451a
#
_entry.id   790e639487b68e3ab5b596518ae7451a
#
_cell.length_a   1.000
_cell.length_b   1.000
_cell.length_c   1.000
_cell.angle_alpha   90.00
_cell.angle_beta   90.00
_cell.angle_gamma   90.00
#
_symmetry.space_group_name_H-M   'P 1'
#
loop_
_entity.id
_entity.type
_entity.pdbx_description
1 polymer ?
#
loop_
_entity_poly.entity_id
_entity_poly.type
_entity_poly.pdbx_seq_one_letter_code
_entity_poly.pdbx_strand_id
1 'polypeptide(L)'
;MATILITGATGFLGKYAVDEFLRHGYQVVAHGRNATRLAQLHDQGIQTLKGDLQELSHVTMRVDAVVHAAALSTVWGPWQRFYRNNVEGTRHVVQFCEANNIPRLVFISSPSIYTMPKDRLDIREDDVDERNTLTNYIRSKIMAEAVIQQASESGISTVILRPRGIVGVGDTSIVPRLLEANRTMGIPLFRGGHNVVDLTCVENVALAIRLAVEADASAITTGVYNITNKTPRSLISILEQLFAGLSTTPHYRNRYFWIVYGVAAAVECLYKVLRIDKEPKITRYTVCTLGCSQTLDVSAATRDLGYEPIMSLDEGIARYVASLTN
;
A
#
# COMPACT_ATOMS: atom_id res chain seq x y z
N MET A 1 -8.91 -22.45 -16.53
CA MET A 1 -8.18 -21.22 -16.17
C MET A 1 -8.90 -20.57 -15.02
N ALA A 2 -8.22 -20.24 -13.95
CA ALA A 2 -8.85 -19.56 -12.83
C ALA A 2 -9.03 -18.06 -13.17
N THR A 3 -10.13 -17.50 -12.68
CA THR A 3 -10.52 -16.09 -12.90
C THR A 3 -10.35 -15.29 -11.63
N ILE A 4 -9.64 -14.18 -11.68
CA ILE A 4 -9.35 -13.32 -10.54
C ILE A 4 -10.00 -11.95 -10.74
N LEU A 5 -10.85 -11.53 -9.81
CA LEU A 5 -11.35 -10.16 -9.78
C LEU A 5 -10.41 -9.27 -8.98
N ILE A 6 -9.96 -8.17 -9.58
CA ILE A 6 -9.04 -7.21 -8.94
C ILE A 6 -9.76 -5.88 -8.79
N THR A 7 -10.10 -5.49 -7.55
CA THR A 7 -10.60 -4.14 -7.28
C THR A 7 -9.44 -3.15 -7.21
N GLY A 8 -9.66 -1.93 -7.71
CA GLY A 8 -8.56 -0.97 -7.81
C GLY A 8 -7.56 -1.27 -8.93
N ALA A 9 -7.94 -2.10 -9.89
CA ALA A 9 -7.12 -2.48 -11.05
C ALA A 9 -6.58 -1.29 -11.85
N THR A 10 -7.26 -0.15 -11.82
CA THR A 10 -6.84 1.09 -12.48
C THR A 10 -5.82 1.91 -11.67
N GLY A 11 -5.45 1.47 -10.46
CA GLY A 11 -4.44 2.10 -9.61
C GLY A 11 -3.02 1.68 -9.94
N PHE A 12 -2.04 2.26 -9.23
CA PHE A 12 -0.62 1.93 -9.40
C PHE A 12 -0.35 0.44 -9.15
N LEU A 13 -0.62 -0.07 -7.95
CA LEU A 13 -0.43 -1.49 -7.62
C LEU A 13 -1.36 -2.40 -8.44
N GLY A 14 -2.62 -1.96 -8.66
CA GLY A 14 -3.60 -2.76 -9.39
C GLY A 14 -3.16 -3.13 -10.80
N LYS A 15 -2.49 -2.22 -11.52
CA LYS A 15 -1.92 -2.50 -12.84
C LYS A 15 -0.90 -3.65 -12.78
N TYR A 16 0.03 -3.60 -11.84
CA TYR A 16 1.04 -4.66 -11.68
C TYR A 16 0.43 -6.00 -11.27
N ALA A 17 -0.61 -5.97 -10.44
CA ALA A 17 -1.35 -7.19 -10.11
C ALA A 17 -2.06 -7.79 -11.34
N VAL A 18 -2.71 -6.96 -12.17
CA VAL A 18 -3.29 -7.40 -13.46
C VAL A 18 -2.22 -8.05 -14.34
N ASP A 19 -1.11 -7.36 -14.57
CA ASP A 19 0.00 -7.85 -15.42
C ASP A 19 0.61 -9.15 -14.85
N GLU A 20 0.71 -9.29 -13.54
CA GLU A 20 1.25 -10.50 -12.89
C GLU A 20 0.35 -11.72 -13.12
N PHE A 21 -0.97 -11.59 -12.90
CA PHE A 21 -1.90 -12.70 -13.13
C PHE A 21 -2.00 -13.08 -14.60
N LEU A 22 -2.03 -12.11 -15.52
CA LEU A 22 -2.05 -12.40 -16.98
C LEU A 22 -0.80 -13.18 -17.42
N ARG A 23 0.39 -12.77 -16.95
CA ARG A 23 1.66 -13.47 -17.26
C ARG A 23 1.68 -14.91 -16.79
N HIS A 24 0.92 -15.23 -15.74
CA HIS A 24 0.81 -16.60 -15.21
C HIS A 24 -0.43 -17.35 -15.70
N GLY A 25 -1.10 -16.88 -16.76
CA GLY A 25 -2.18 -17.60 -17.43
C GLY A 25 -3.54 -17.52 -16.74
N TYR A 26 -3.75 -16.58 -15.84
CA TYR A 26 -5.06 -16.33 -15.23
C TYR A 26 -5.95 -15.46 -16.12
N GLN A 27 -7.25 -15.63 -16.00
CA GLN A 27 -8.21 -14.64 -16.47
C GLN A 27 -8.38 -13.55 -15.42
N VAL A 28 -8.49 -12.30 -15.84
CA VAL A 28 -8.61 -11.16 -14.94
C VAL A 28 -9.89 -10.38 -15.24
N VAL A 29 -10.64 -10.06 -14.19
CA VAL A 29 -11.71 -9.07 -14.21
C VAL A 29 -11.21 -7.81 -13.50
N ALA A 30 -10.94 -6.76 -14.26
CA ALA A 30 -10.42 -5.51 -13.75
C ALA A 30 -11.56 -4.59 -13.30
N HIS A 31 -11.70 -4.39 -11.98
CA HIS A 31 -12.72 -3.51 -11.42
C HIS A 31 -12.13 -2.16 -11.00
N GLY A 32 -12.87 -1.07 -11.30
CA GLY A 32 -12.47 0.27 -10.90
C GLY A 32 -13.38 1.38 -11.41
N ARG A 33 -13.08 2.64 -11.05
CA ARG A 33 -13.89 3.82 -11.39
C ARG A 33 -13.39 4.58 -12.62
N ASN A 34 -12.11 4.43 -12.97
CA ASN A 34 -11.51 5.20 -14.06
C ASN A 34 -11.87 4.58 -15.41
N ALA A 35 -12.87 5.16 -16.09
CA ALA A 35 -13.38 4.67 -17.36
C ALA A 35 -12.31 4.60 -18.45
N THR A 36 -11.42 5.61 -18.54
CA THR A 36 -10.37 5.66 -19.57
C THR A 36 -9.38 4.50 -19.41
N ARG A 37 -8.92 4.23 -18.16
CA ARG A 37 -8.01 3.12 -17.89
C ARG A 37 -8.68 1.76 -18.07
N LEU A 38 -9.96 1.64 -17.72
CA LEU A 38 -10.72 0.40 -17.97
C LEU A 38 -10.89 0.15 -19.46
N ALA A 39 -11.16 1.19 -20.27
CA ALA A 39 -11.22 1.04 -21.73
C ALA A 39 -9.87 0.54 -22.29
N GLN A 40 -8.74 1.08 -21.84
CA GLN A 40 -7.41 0.60 -22.25
C GLN A 40 -7.18 -0.89 -21.89
N LEU A 41 -7.65 -1.34 -20.73
CA LEU A 41 -7.57 -2.75 -20.35
C LEU A 41 -8.51 -3.62 -21.20
N HIS A 42 -9.71 -3.13 -21.50
CA HIS A 42 -10.67 -3.80 -22.36
C HIS A 42 -10.10 -3.98 -23.80
N ASP A 43 -9.45 -2.97 -24.34
CA ASP A 43 -8.81 -3.02 -25.68
C ASP A 43 -7.67 -4.05 -25.72
N GLN A 44 -7.10 -4.41 -24.57
CA GLN A 44 -6.12 -5.50 -24.41
C GLN A 44 -6.78 -6.88 -24.21
N GLY A 45 -8.11 -6.97 -24.34
CA GLY A 45 -8.87 -8.22 -24.15
C GLY A 45 -9.17 -8.60 -22.70
N ILE A 46 -8.94 -7.70 -21.75
CA ILE A 46 -9.20 -7.95 -20.32
C ILE A 46 -10.67 -7.62 -20.01
N GLN A 47 -11.35 -8.52 -19.33
CA GLN A 47 -12.71 -8.24 -18.85
C GLN A 47 -12.68 -7.08 -17.85
N THR A 48 -13.57 -6.10 -18.03
CA THR A 48 -13.62 -4.92 -17.17
C THR A 48 -14.99 -4.74 -16.53
N LEU A 49 -14.99 -4.30 -15.28
CA LEU A 49 -16.19 -3.96 -14.51
C LEU A 49 -16.03 -2.54 -13.97
N LYS A 50 -16.79 -1.60 -14.51
CA LYS A 50 -16.80 -0.20 -14.06
C LYS A 50 -17.82 -0.04 -12.94
N GLY A 51 -17.41 0.59 -11.84
CA GLY A 51 -18.29 0.93 -10.72
C GLY A 51 -17.52 1.30 -9.46
N ASP A 52 -18.24 1.69 -8.43
CA ASP A 52 -17.68 1.76 -7.08
C ASP A 52 -17.88 0.42 -6.33
N LEU A 53 -17.32 0.31 -5.12
CA LEU A 53 -17.40 -0.94 -4.37
C LEU A 53 -18.80 -1.26 -3.85
N GLN A 54 -19.66 -0.25 -3.70
CA GLN A 54 -21.05 -0.44 -3.32
C GLN A 54 -21.84 -1.12 -4.45
N GLU A 55 -21.60 -0.72 -5.70
CA GLU A 55 -22.24 -1.33 -6.86
C GLU A 55 -21.79 -2.80 -7.03
N LEU A 56 -20.52 -3.09 -6.70
CA LEU A 56 -19.97 -4.45 -6.77
C LEU A 56 -20.76 -5.44 -5.91
N SER A 57 -21.24 -5.05 -4.73
CA SER A 57 -22.00 -5.95 -3.84
C SER A 57 -23.29 -6.50 -4.44
N HIS A 58 -23.79 -5.89 -5.52
CA HIS A 58 -25.01 -6.31 -6.23
C HIS A 58 -24.72 -7.11 -7.52
N VAL A 59 -23.43 -7.33 -7.83
CA VAL A 59 -23.03 -8.07 -9.03
C VAL A 59 -23.04 -9.57 -8.77
N THR A 60 -23.63 -10.34 -9.69
CA THR A 60 -23.52 -11.81 -9.70
C THR A 60 -22.46 -12.20 -10.71
N MET A 61 -21.38 -12.82 -10.24
CA MET A 61 -20.25 -13.21 -11.09
C MET A 61 -19.49 -14.39 -10.46
N ARG A 62 -19.10 -15.35 -11.29
CA ARG A 62 -18.24 -16.45 -10.86
C ARG A 62 -16.77 -16.08 -11.06
N VAL A 63 -16.02 -15.98 -9.95
CA VAL A 63 -14.57 -15.83 -9.94
C VAL A 63 -13.98 -16.75 -8.86
N ASP A 64 -12.74 -17.15 -9.03
CA ASP A 64 -12.07 -18.09 -8.14
C ASP A 64 -11.40 -17.38 -6.94
N ALA A 65 -11.05 -16.11 -7.10
CA ALA A 65 -10.54 -15.28 -6.01
C ALA A 65 -10.79 -13.78 -6.27
N VAL A 66 -10.77 -13.02 -5.18
CA VAL A 66 -10.79 -11.55 -5.22
C VAL A 66 -9.51 -10.98 -4.63
N VAL A 67 -8.90 -10.05 -5.36
CA VAL A 67 -7.82 -9.19 -4.85
C VAL A 67 -8.39 -7.80 -4.58
N HIS A 68 -8.49 -7.44 -3.30
CA HIS A 68 -9.01 -6.14 -2.89
C HIS A 68 -7.89 -5.14 -2.67
N ALA A 69 -7.51 -4.43 -3.76
CA ALA A 69 -6.48 -3.39 -3.75
C ALA A 69 -7.06 -1.96 -3.82
N ALA A 70 -8.37 -1.81 -3.96
CA ALA A 70 -9.03 -0.51 -3.94
C ALA A 70 -9.01 0.09 -2.54
N ALA A 71 -8.44 1.28 -2.40
CA ALA A 71 -8.45 2.04 -1.15
C ALA A 71 -8.26 3.54 -1.40
N LEU A 72 -8.72 4.36 -0.48
CA LEU A 72 -8.30 5.75 -0.37
C LEU A 72 -7.00 5.79 0.43
N SER A 73 -5.86 6.01 -0.25
CA SER A 73 -4.50 5.92 0.32
C SER A 73 -3.87 7.27 0.67
N THR A 74 -4.62 8.38 0.60
CA THR A 74 -4.14 9.69 1.10
C THR A 74 -4.05 9.68 2.62
N VAL A 75 -3.15 10.47 3.20
CA VAL A 75 -2.97 10.53 4.66
C VAL A 75 -3.81 11.62 5.33
N TRP A 76 -4.50 12.47 4.54
CA TRP A 76 -5.28 13.61 5.02
C TRP A 76 -6.69 13.65 4.42
N GLY A 77 -7.64 14.13 5.20
CA GLY A 77 -9.05 14.32 4.82
C GLY A 77 -10.02 13.95 5.94
N PRO A 78 -11.33 14.23 5.76
CA PRO A 78 -12.35 13.97 6.77
C PRO A 78 -12.56 12.47 6.98
N TRP A 79 -12.87 12.10 8.24
CA TRP A 79 -13.07 10.70 8.65
C TRP A 79 -14.09 9.95 7.80
N GLN A 80 -15.25 10.56 7.51
CA GLN A 80 -16.32 9.93 6.73
C GLN A 80 -15.86 9.46 5.36
N ARG A 81 -14.94 10.19 4.73
CA ARG A 81 -14.38 9.82 3.43
C ARG A 81 -13.54 8.55 3.52
N PHE A 82 -12.72 8.40 4.57
CA PHE A 82 -11.93 7.19 4.80
C PHE A 82 -12.83 6.02 5.20
N TYR A 83 -13.78 6.24 6.10
CA TYR A 83 -14.71 5.22 6.55
C TYR A 83 -15.50 4.63 5.39
N ARG A 84 -16.14 5.49 4.58
CA ARG A 84 -16.92 5.07 3.42
C ARG A 84 -16.06 4.30 2.40
N ASN A 85 -14.86 4.79 2.04
CA ASN A 85 -14.06 4.16 0.98
C ASN A 85 -13.32 2.91 1.46
N ASN A 86 -12.77 2.92 2.69
CA ASN A 86 -11.88 1.86 3.14
C ASN A 86 -12.61 0.83 4.02
N VAL A 87 -13.55 1.25 4.88
CA VAL A 87 -14.25 0.32 5.78
C VAL A 87 -15.52 -0.22 5.13
N GLU A 88 -16.44 0.66 4.73
CA GLU A 88 -17.67 0.24 4.04
C GLU A 88 -17.38 -0.39 2.69
N GLY A 89 -16.41 0.19 1.93
CA GLY A 89 -15.95 -0.40 0.68
C GLY A 89 -15.44 -1.84 0.85
N THR A 90 -14.67 -2.11 1.90
CA THR A 90 -14.23 -3.48 2.22
C THR A 90 -15.41 -4.39 2.58
N ARG A 91 -16.41 -3.90 3.35
CA ARG A 91 -17.63 -4.67 3.62
C ARG A 91 -18.38 -5.05 2.35
N HIS A 92 -18.51 -4.14 1.38
CA HIS A 92 -19.13 -4.44 0.10
C HIS A 92 -18.40 -5.52 -0.70
N VAL A 93 -17.05 -5.53 -0.63
CA VAL A 93 -16.25 -6.61 -1.25
C VAL A 93 -16.47 -7.94 -0.55
N VAL A 94 -16.54 -7.96 0.79
CA VAL A 94 -16.87 -9.18 1.55
C VAL A 94 -18.28 -9.67 1.18
N GLN A 95 -19.28 -8.79 1.15
CA GLN A 95 -20.65 -9.14 0.73
C GLN A 95 -20.69 -9.71 -0.69
N PHE A 96 -19.90 -9.15 -1.61
CA PHE A 96 -19.76 -9.72 -2.95
C PHE A 96 -19.17 -11.14 -2.91
N CYS A 97 -18.14 -11.37 -2.10
CA CYS A 97 -17.53 -12.70 -1.95
C CYS A 97 -18.55 -13.70 -1.38
N GLU A 98 -19.28 -13.33 -0.34
CA GLU A 98 -20.32 -14.16 0.29
C GLU A 98 -21.44 -14.50 -0.69
N ALA A 99 -22.02 -13.49 -1.36
CA ALA A 99 -23.13 -13.66 -2.29
C ALA A 99 -22.78 -14.53 -3.51
N ASN A 100 -21.52 -14.57 -3.90
CA ASN A 100 -21.03 -15.34 -5.06
C ASN A 100 -20.25 -16.60 -4.66
N ASN A 101 -20.21 -16.97 -3.37
CA ASN A 101 -19.47 -18.12 -2.84
C ASN A 101 -18.00 -18.15 -3.25
N ILE A 102 -17.33 -17.00 -3.19
CA ILE A 102 -15.92 -16.87 -3.59
C ILE A 102 -15.03 -17.38 -2.46
N PRO A 103 -14.18 -18.39 -2.71
CA PRO A 103 -13.46 -19.08 -1.65
C PRO A 103 -12.25 -18.31 -1.11
N ARG A 104 -11.68 -17.36 -1.89
CA ARG A 104 -10.43 -16.66 -1.54
C ARG A 104 -10.56 -15.15 -1.68
N LEU A 105 -10.14 -14.41 -0.63
CA LEU A 105 -10.07 -12.95 -0.62
C LEU A 105 -8.68 -12.50 -0.15
N VAL A 106 -7.91 -11.84 -1.02
CA VAL A 106 -6.63 -11.20 -0.68
C VAL A 106 -6.85 -9.71 -0.53
N PHE A 107 -6.58 -9.17 0.66
CA PHE A 107 -6.75 -7.76 0.99
C PHE A 107 -5.41 -7.04 1.10
N ILE A 108 -5.26 -5.92 0.39
CA ILE A 108 -4.06 -5.09 0.49
C ILE A 108 -4.25 -4.04 1.58
N SER A 109 -3.60 -4.28 2.71
CA SER A 109 -3.54 -3.36 3.83
C SER A 109 -2.33 -2.43 3.74
N SER A 110 -1.82 -1.98 4.87
CA SER A 110 -0.68 -1.06 4.92
C SER A 110 0.05 -1.15 6.25
N PRO A 111 1.38 -1.19 6.28
CA PRO A 111 2.16 -1.15 7.51
C PRO A 111 2.20 0.25 8.16
N SER A 112 1.52 1.24 7.57
CA SER A 112 1.29 2.52 8.23
C SER A 112 0.58 2.38 9.58
N ILE A 113 -0.16 1.29 9.79
CA ILE A 113 -0.81 0.96 11.07
C ILE A 113 0.19 0.81 12.22
N TYR A 114 1.46 0.50 11.92
CA TYR A 114 2.54 0.42 12.90
C TYR A 114 3.18 1.76 13.22
N THR A 115 2.85 2.84 12.49
CA THR A 115 3.55 4.13 12.59
C THR A 115 3.36 4.75 13.97
N MET A 116 4.48 5.02 14.64
CA MET A 116 4.58 5.71 15.92
C MET A 116 5.76 6.69 15.90
N PRO A 117 5.82 7.71 16.78
CA PRO A 117 6.94 8.66 16.86
C PRO A 117 8.15 8.07 17.62
N LYS A 118 8.56 6.87 17.25
CA LYS A 118 9.72 6.14 17.80
C LYS A 118 10.25 5.13 16.78
N ASP A 119 11.50 4.73 16.93
CA ASP A 119 12.09 3.66 16.15
C ASP A 119 11.44 2.32 16.52
N ARG A 120 11.18 1.49 15.50
CA ARG A 120 10.66 0.13 15.63
C ARG A 120 11.34 -0.74 14.56
N LEU A 121 12.05 -1.76 14.99
CA LEU A 121 12.76 -2.69 14.10
C LEU A 121 12.11 -4.07 14.20
N ASP A 122 12.16 -4.81 13.10
CA ASP A 122 11.70 -6.19 12.98
C ASP A 122 10.25 -6.38 13.50
N ILE A 123 9.36 -5.43 13.09
CA ILE A 123 7.96 -5.39 13.50
C ILE A 123 7.24 -6.61 12.94
N ARG A 124 6.60 -7.36 13.82
CA ARG A 124 5.79 -8.54 13.48
C ARG A 124 4.34 -8.16 13.22
N GLU A 125 3.59 -9.09 12.62
CA GLU A 125 2.20 -8.87 12.24
C GLU A 125 1.27 -8.61 13.43
N ASP A 126 1.58 -9.13 14.61
CA ASP A 126 0.84 -8.94 15.87
C ASP A 126 1.20 -7.66 16.64
N ASP A 127 2.21 -6.91 16.21
CA ASP A 127 2.67 -5.66 16.82
C ASP A 127 1.78 -4.44 16.55
N VAL A 128 0.53 -4.63 16.19
CA VAL A 128 -0.42 -3.55 15.89
C VAL A 128 -0.95 -2.92 17.18
N ASP A 129 -0.91 -1.59 17.25
CA ASP A 129 -1.74 -0.85 18.21
C ASP A 129 -3.09 -0.52 17.56
N GLU A 130 -4.12 -1.29 17.90
CA GLU A 130 -5.48 -1.12 17.36
C GLU A 130 -6.08 0.26 17.65
N ARG A 131 -5.55 0.97 18.68
CA ARG A 131 -5.96 2.32 19.05
C ARG A 131 -5.20 3.40 18.32
N ASN A 132 -4.31 3.03 17.37
CA ASN A 132 -3.55 4.01 16.60
C ASN A 132 -4.47 4.85 15.71
N THR A 133 -4.61 6.13 16.04
CA THR A 133 -5.41 7.13 15.33
C THR A 133 -4.55 8.30 14.83
N LEU A 134 -3.26 8.06 14.59
CA LEU A 134 -2.33 9.11 14.11
C LEU A 134 -2.86 9.78 12.84
N THR A 135 -3.46 8.99 11.93
CA THR A 135 -4.21 9.49 10.77
C THR A 135 -5.55 8.76 10.61
N ASN A 136 -6.51 9.39 9.92
CA ASN A 136 -7.76 8.73 9.52
C ASN A 136 -7.52 7.54 8.58
N TYR A 137 -6.45 7.57 7.79
CA TYR A 137 -6.04 6.45 6.95
C TYR A 137 -5.66 5.23 7.80
N ILE A 138 -4.77 5.40 8.77
CA ILE A 138 -4.36 4.32 9.71
C ILE A 138 -5.58 3.72 10.38
N ARG A 139 -6.40 4.55 11.01
CA ARG A 139 -7.64 4.11 11.65
C ARG A 139 -8.54 3.31 10.71
N SER A 140 -8.72 3.78 9.47
CA SER A 140 -9.57 3.10 8.49
C SER A 140 -8.99 1.75 8.03
N LYS A 141 -7.65 1.62 7.94
CA LYS A 141 -7.01 0.34 7.58
C LYS A 141 -7.13 -0.68 8.70
N ILE A 142 -6.94 -0.28 9.96
CA ILE A 142 -7.17 -1.16 11.12
C ILE A 142 -8.61 -1.68 11.13
N MET A 143 -9.60 -0.80 10.94
CA MET A 143 -11.00 -1.22 10.89
C MET A 143 -11.33 -2.09 9.66
N ALA A 144 -10.69 -1.84 8.52
CA ALA A 144 -10.88 -2.68 7.34
C ALA A 144 -10.27 -4.09 7.54
N GLU A 145 -9.11 -4.20 8.19
CA GLU A 145 -8.55 -5.51 8.56
C GLU A 145 -9.49 -6.30 9.48
N ALA A 146 -10.13 -5.64 10.45
CA ALA A 146 -11.12 -6.28 11.31
C ALA A 146 -12.34 -6.82 10.51
N VAL A 147 -12.78 -6.11 9.46
CA VAL A 147 -13.83 -6.61 8.54
C VAL A 147 -13.37 -7.87 7.81
N ILE A 148 -12.11 -7.91 7.35
CA ILE A 148 -11.55 -9.10 6.67
C ILE A 148 -11.40 -10.29 7.64
N GLN A 149 -11.00 -10.04 8.90
CA GLN A 149 -10.90 -11.09 9.92
C GLN A 149 -12.27 -11.70 10.22
N GLN A 150 -13.34 -10.88 10.34
CA GLN A 150 -14.69 -11.39 10.50
C GLN A 150 -15.15 -12.23 9.30
N ALA A 151 -14.78 -11.85 8.08
CA ALA A 151 -15.08 -12.64 6.88
C ALA A 151 -14.37 -14.02 6.90
N SER A 152 -13.19 -14.10 7.48
CA SER A 152 -12.48 -15.38 7.69
C SER A 152 -13.26 -16.31 8.63
N GLU A 153 -13.83 -15.78 9.70
CA GLU A 153 -14.67 -16.53 10.63
C GLU A 153 -15.95 -17.07 9.97
N SER A 154 -16.43 -16.37 8.92
CA SER A 154 -17.58 -16.79 8.11
C SER A 154 -17.25 -17.83 7.02
N GLY A 155 -16.00 -18.28 6.92
CA GLY A 155 -15.58 -19.38 6.04
C GLY A 155 -14.93 -18.94 4.72
N ILE A 156 -14.71 -17.65 4.48
CA ILE A 156 -13.90 -17.18 3.35
C ILE A 156 -12.42 -17.31 3.72
N SER A 157 -11.61 -17.98 2.89
CA SER A 157 -10.16 -17.99 3.10
C SER A 157 -9.58 -16.61 2.79
N THR A 158 -9.21 -15.85 3.83
CA THR A 158 -8.72 -14.48 3.70
C THR A 158 -7.22 -14.40 3.90
N VAL A 159 -6.57 -13.50 3.15
CA VAL A 159 -5.16 -13.12 3.33
C VAL A 159 -5.03 -11.61 3.35
N ILE A 160 -4.36 -11.07 4.35
CA ILE A 160 -4.04 -9.64 4.49
C ILE A 160 -2.56 -9.44 4.19
N LEU A 161 -2.24 -8.62 3.19
CA LEU A 161 -0.87 -8.23 2.87
C LEU A 161 -0.62 -6.78 3.31
N ARG A 162 0.50 -6.53 4.00
CA ARG A 162 0.96 -5.22 4.47
C ARG A 162 2.27 -4.83 3.77
N PRO A 163 2.23 -4.39 2.50
CA PRO A 163 3.43 -4.02 1.75
C PRO A 163 3.99 -2.66 2.20
N ARG A 164 5.29 -2.61 2.52
CA ARG A 164 5.95 -1.41 3.04
C ARG A 164 6.51 -0.53 1.93
N GLY A 165 6.08 0.74 1.86
CA GLY A 165 6.71 1.75 1.02
C GLY A 165 6.85 1.31 -0.44
N ILE A 166 5.72 1.12 -1.15
CA ILE A 166 5.72 0.59 -2.52
C ILE A 166 6.36 1.58 -3.48
N VAL A 167 7.40 1.17 -4.18
CA VAL A 167 8.12 1.96 -5.19
C VAL A 167 8.15 1.22 -6.53
N GLY A 168 8.12 1.97 -7.64
CA GLY A 168 8.19 1.41 -8.99
C GLY A 168 7.62 2.36 -10.03
N VAL A 169 7.74 2.01 -11.31
CA VAL A 169 7.28 2.84 -12.42
C VAL A 169 5.78 3.12 -12.31
N GLY A 170 5.40 4.40 -12.29
CA GLY A 170 4.02 4.84 -12.09
C GLY A 170 3.66 5.14 -10.63
N ASP A 171 4.63 5.11 -9.68
CA ASP A 171 4.43 5.62 -8.33
C ASP A 171 4.01 7.09 -8.37
N THR A 172 2.93 7.41 -7.66
CA THR A 172 2.36 8.76 -7.54
C THR A 172 2.52 9.35 -6.14
N SER A 173 3.18 8.63 -5.23
CA SER A 173 3.16 8.97 -3.81
C SER A 173 4.54 9.24 -3.20
N ILE A 174 5.48 8.33 -3.27
CA ILE A 174 6.77 8.43 -2.55
C ILE A 174 7.75 9.31 -3.31
N VAL A 175 8.18 8.86 -4.49
CA VAL A 175 9.22 9.56 -5.24
C VAL A 175 8.77 10.93 -5.75
N PRO A 176 7.54 11.11 -6.28
CA PRO A 176 7.07 12.44 -6.68
C PRO A 176 7.07 13.45 -5.52
N ARG A 177 6.72 13.03 -4.30
CA ARG A 177 6.75 13.90 -3.12
C ARG A 177 8.18 14.26 -2.70
N LEU A 178 9.13 13.34 -2.82
CA LEU A 178 10.55 13.60 -2.55
C LEU A 178 11.12 14.60 -3.57
N LEU A 179 10.81 14.45 -4.85
CA LEU A 179 11.24 15.37 -5.90
C LEU A 179 10.63 16.76 -5.72
N GLU A 180 9.36 16.86 -5.37
CA GLU A 180 8.71 18.14 -5.09
C GLU A 180 9.30 18.80 -3.83
N ALA A 181 9.57 18.05 -2.78
CA ALA A 181 10.24 18.55 -1.59
C ALA A 181 11.64 19.06 -1.92
N ASN A 182 12.42 18.32 -2.71
CA ASN A 182 13.74 18.73 -3.17
C ASN A 182 13.70 20.07 -3.91
N ARG A 183 12.73 20.26 -4.79
CA ARG A 183 12.56 21.45 -5.61
C ARG A 183 12.12 22.68 -4.80
N THR A 184 11.34 22.49 -3.74
CA THR A 184 10.66 23.60 -3.04
C THR A 184 11.30 23.96 -1.70
N MET A 185 11.24 23.08 -0.72
CA MET A 185 11.64 23.36 0.66
C MET A 185 12.89 22.62 1.13
N GLY A 186 13.39 21.71 0.31
CA GLY A 186 14.41 20.73 0.67
C GLY A 186 13.83 19.52 1.41
N ILE A 187 14.53 18.40 1.29
CA ILE A 187 14.16 17.13 1.93
C ILE A 187 14.55 17.19 3.41
N PRO A 188 13.60 17.09 4.35
CA PRO A 188 13.94 17.10 5.77
C PRO A 188 14.65 15.79 6.13
N LEU A 189 15.84 15.89 6.69
CA LEU A 189 16.57 14.79 7.31
C LEU A 189 16.51 14.92 8.83
N PHE A 190 16.17 13.82 9.47
CA PHE A 190 16.24 13.68 10.92
C PHE A 190 17.43 12.77 11.24
N ARG A 191 18.26 13.16 12.21
CA ARG A 191 19.48 12.41 12.55
C ARG A 191 20.35 12.08 11.32
N GLY A 192 20.48 13.03 10.37
CA GLY A 192 21.24 12.85 9.14
C GLY A 192 20.67 11.84 8.15
N GLY A 193 19.43 11.35 8.35
CA GLY A 193 18.82 10.34 7.48
C GLY A 193 19.33 8.91 7.72
N HIS A 194 19.98 8.65 8.87
CA HIS A 194 20.52 7.32 9.21
C HIS A 194 19.46 6.36 9.78
N ASN A 195 18.19 6.81 9.88
CA ASN A 195 17.10 5.92 10.22
C ASN A 195 16.93 4.84 9.12
N VAL A 196 16.72 3.59 9.56
CA VAL A 196 16.63 2.42 8.70
C VAL A 196 15.18 2.17 8.33
N VAL A 197 14.91 1.98 7.05
CA VAL A 197 13.57 1.77 6.52
C VAL A 197 13.53 0.63 5.51
N ASP A 198 12.38 -0.02 5.44
CA ASP A 198 12.05 -0.94 4.36
C ASP A 198 11.30 -0.21 3.23
N LEU A 199 11.61 -0.62 2.00
CA LEU A 199 10.82 -0.35 0.81
C LEU A 199 10.50 -1.66 0.10
N THR A 200 9.54 -1.61 -0.81
CA THR A 200 9.12 -2.78 -1.59
C THR A 200 8.95 -2.39 -3.05
N CYS A 201 9.66 -3.06 -3.96
CA CYS A 201 9.38 -2.92 -5.38
C CYS A 201 7.97 -3.41 -5.68
N VAL A 202 7.24 -2.69 -6.51
CA VAL A 202 5.84 -3.00 -6.82
C VAL A 202 5.68 -4.38 -7.46
N GLU A 203 6.68 -4.85 -8.19
CA GLU A 203 6.74 -6.20 -8.77
C GLU A 203 6.75 -7.28 -7.67
N ASN A 204 7.48 -7.05 -6.60
CA ASN A 204 7.52 -7.96 -5.45
C ASN A 204 6.18 -7.97 -4.70
N VAL A 205 5.47 -6.84 -4.66
CA VAL A 205 4.11 -6.80 -4.10
C VAL A 205 3.14 -7.58 -4.99
N ALA A 206 3.23 -7.43 -6.32
CA ALA A 206 2.41 -8.18 -7.26
C ALA A 206 2.65 -9.69 -7.15
N LEU A 207 3.92 -10.11 -7.02
CA LEU A 207 4.29 -11.51 -6.70
C LEU A 207 3.62 -11.97 -5.40
N ALA A 208 3.73 -11.20 -4.30
CA ALA A 208 3.13 -11.56 -3.03
C ALA A 208 1.60 -11.72 -3.12
N ILE A 209 0.93 -10.89 -3.92
CA ILE A 209 -0.51 -10.99 -4.20
C ILE A 209 -0.82 -12.32 -4.89
N ARG A 210 -0.06 -12.70 -5.93
CA ARG A 210 -0.27 -13.98 -6.61
C ARG A 210 -0.04 -15.16 -5.68
N LEU A 211 1.07 -15.18 -4.95
CA LEU A 211 1.36 -16.22 -3.97
C LEU A 211 0.25 -16.35 -2.90
N ALA A 212 -0.30 -15.23 -2.43
CA ALA A 212 -1.42 -15.23 -1.49
C ALA A 212 -2.72 -15.79 -2.08
N VAL A 213 -2.94 -15.67 -3.39
CA VAL A 213 -4.07 -16.29 -4.09
C VAL A 213 -3.84 -17.79 -4.25
N GLU A 214 -2.60 -18.21 -4.59
CA GLU A 214 -2.22 -19.60 -4.88
C GLU A 214 -1.98 -20.45 -3.64
N ALA A 215 -1.70 -19.84 -2.47
CA ALA A 215 -1.38 -20.57 -1.25
C ALA A 215 -2.51 -21.50 -0.81
N ASP A 216 -2.17 -22.73 -0.45
CA ASP A 216 -3.13 -23.64 0.17
C ASP A 216 -3.69 -23.05 1.47
N ALA A 217 -4.99 -23.22 1.70
CA ALA A 217 -5.63 -22.70 2.92
C ALA A 217 -5.00 -23.30 4.19
N SER A 218 -4.50 -24.53 4.14
CA SER A 218 -3.81 -25.20 5.24
C SER A 218 -2.41 -24.66 5.52
N ALA A 219 -1.77 -23.99 4.55
CA ALA A 219 -0.46 -23.35 4.72
C ALA A 219 -0.56 -21.96 5.36
N ILE A 220 -1.75 -21.35 5.29
CA ILE A 220 -1.99 -20.01 5.84
C ILE A 220 -2.16 -20.11 7.36
N THR A 221 -1.09 -19.82 8.12
CA THR A 221 -1.11 -19.97 9.59
C THR A 221 -1.60 -18.72 10.30
N THR A 222 -1.23 -17.53 9.82
CA THR A 222 -1.58 -16.24 10.45
C THR A 222 -2.63 -15.45 9.67
N GLY A 223 -2.75 -15.69 8.36
CA GLY A 223 -3.62 -14.93 7.47
C GLY A 223 -3.21 -13.46 7.26
N VAL A 224 -2.17 -12.98 7.94
CA VAL A 224 -1.64 -11.61 7.83
C VAL A 224 -0.14 -11.67 7.58
N TYR A 225 0.36 -10.87 6.62
CA TYR A 225 1.75 -10.93 6.18
C TYR A 225 2.33 -9.56 5.88
N ASN A 226 3.45 -9.25 6.48
CA ASN A 226 4.30 -8.12 6.12
C ASN A 226 5.05 -8.42 4.83
N ILE A 227 5.17 -7.43 3.93
CA ILE A 227 5.85 -7.58 2.64
C ILE A 227 6.86 -6.45 2.45
N THR A 228 8.13 -6.81 2.25
CA THR A 228 9.25 -5.89 1.96
C THR A 228 10.21 -6.52 0.96
N ASN A 229 11.20 -5.75 0.51
CA ASN A 229 12.33 -6.29 -0.28
C ASN A 229 13.34 -7.12 0.55
N LYS A 230 13.13 -7.33 1.87
CA LYS A 230 14.06 -8.00 2.80
C LYS A 230 15.46 -7.34 2.87
N THR A 231 15.60 -6.12 2.43
CA THR A 231 16.87 -5.37 2.39
C THR A 231 16.68 -3.98 3.00
N PRO A 232 16.51 -3.89 4.34
CA PRO A 232 16.35 -2.61 5.01
C PRO A 232 17.61 -1.75 4.81
N ARG A 233 17.42 -0.45 4.55
CA ARG A 233 18.51 0.49 4.26
C ARG A 233 18.29 1.81 4.99
N SER A 234 19.39 2.57 5.19
CA SER A 234 19.25 3.95 5.69
C SER A 234 18.52 4.82 4.66
N LEU A 235 17.66 5.71 5.15
CA LEU A 235 16.94 6.64 4.27
C LEU A 235 17.91 7.44 3.40
N ILE A 236 19.04 7.90 3.97
CA ILE A 236 20.02 8.69 3.22
C ILE A 236 20.60 7.91 2.05
N SER A 237 20.94 6.61 2.22
CA SER A 237 21.50 5.81 1.13
C SER A 237 20.51 5.61 -0.02
N ILE A 238 19.22 5.47 0.29
CA ILE A 238 18.15 5.36 -0.73
C ILE A 238 18.00 6.68 -1.49
N LEU A 239 18.04 7.81 -0.78
CA LEU A 239 17.96 9.14 -1.39
C LEU A 239 19.18 9.43 -2.28
N GLU A 240 20.38 9.13 -1.80
CA GLU A 240 21.61 9.31 -2.58
C GLU A 240 21.58 8.51 -3.87
N GLN A 241 21.19 7.25 -3.83
CA GLN A 241 21.05 6.41 -5.01
C GLN A 241 20.01 6.97 -6.00
N LEU A 242 18.83 7.37 -5.51
CA LEU A 242 17.76 7.93 -6.34
C LEU A 242 18.22 9.21 -7.05
N PHE A 243 18.82 10.16 -6.30
CA PHE A 243 19.22 11.44 -6.84
C PHE A 243 20.46 11.34 -7.73
N ALA A 244 21.39 10.43 -7.44
CA ALA A 244 22.52 10.13 -8.32
C ALA A 244 22.03 9.59 -9.67
N GLY A 245 21.09 8.64 -9.66
CA GLY A 245 20.48 8.11 -10.88
C GLY A 245 19.76 9.19 -11.72
N LEU A 246 19.11 10.14 -11.08
CA LEU A 246 18.43 11.26 -11.74
C LEU A 246 19.38 12.39 -12.17
N SER A 247 20.68 12.28 -11.91
CA SER A 247 21.68 13.36 -12.13
C SER A 247 21.24 14.70 -11.52
N THR A 248 20.55 14.66 -10.38
CA THR A 248 19.99 15.83 -9.70
C THR A 248 20.62 15.99 -8.33
N THR A 249 21.01 17.23 -7.98
CA THR A 249 21.59 17.50 -6.67
C THR A 249 20.49 17.55 -5.60
N PRO A 250 20.59 16.72 -4.54
CA PRO A 250 19.62 16.74 -3.45
C PRO A 250 19.85 17.94 -2.52
N HIS A 251 18.77 18.61 -2.14
CA HIS A 251 18.76 19.66 -1.15
C HIS A 251 18.30 19.13 0.20
N TYR A 252 19.23 18.72 1.05
CA TYR A 252 18.94 18.21 2.38
C TYR A 252 18.83 19.34 3.42
N ARG A 253 17.87 19.18 4.35
CA ARG A 253 17.64 20.09 5.47
C ARG A 253 17.62 19.29 6.78
N ASN A 254 18.72 19.29 7.53
CA ASN A 254 18.76 18.69 8.85
C ASN A 254 17.76 19.39 9.79
N ARG A 255 16.95 18.62 10.46
CA ARG A 255 15.87 19.07 11.35
C ARG A 255 15.86 18.27 12.65
N TYR A 256 15.40 18.91 13.72
CA TYR A 256 15.15 18.27 15.01
C TYR A 256 13.76 17.63 15.00
N PHE A 257 13.70 16.32 15.20
CA PHE A 257 12.47 15.53 15.09
C PHE A 257 11.31 16.10 15.91
N TRP A 258 11.52 16.30 17.21
CA TRP A 258 10.44 16.72 18.10
C TRP A 258 9.95 18.16 17.85
N ILE A 259 10.82 19.05 17.38
CA ILE A 259 10.42 20.40 16.97
C ILE A 259 9.48 20.31 15.75
N VAL A 260 9.89 19.56 14.72
CA VAL A 260 9.08 19.45 13.50
C VAL A 260 7.80 18.65 13.76
N TYR A 261 7.84 17.65 14.63
CA TYR A 261 6.66 16.89 15.05
C TYR A 261 5.64 17.79 15.79
N GLY A 262 6.09 18.65 16.68
CA GLY A 262 5.24 19.62 17.38
C GLY A 262 4.63 20.65 16.43
N VAL A 263 5.43 21.19 15.48
CA VAL A 263 4.93 22.11 14.43
C VAL A 263 3.88 21.40 13.56
N ALA A 264 4.13 20.16 13.12
CA ALA A 264 3.18 19.38 12.35
C ALA A 264 1.87 19.18 13.11
N ALA A 265 1.93 18.88 14.42
CA ALA A 265 0.73 18.74 15.27
C ALA A 265 -0.09 20.03 15.34
N ALA A 266 0.57 21.19 15.49
CA ALA A 266 -0.09 22.49 15.51
C ALA A 266 -0.75 22.79 14.15
N VAL A 267 -0.05 22.55 13.05
CA VAL A 267 -0.58 22.73 11.69
C VAL A 267 -1.78 21.81 11.43
N GLU A 268 -1.70 20.53 11.80
CA GLU A 268 -2.82 19.60 11.68
C GLU A 268 -4.04 20.07 12.50
N CYS A 269 -3.83 20.57 13.72
CA CYS A 269 -4.89 21.11 14.55
C CYS A 269 -5.57 22.31 13.86
N LEU A 270 -4.78 23.27 13.37
CA LEU A 270 -5.28 24.44 12.65
C LEU A 270 -6.10 24.04 11.41
N TYR A 271 -5.60 23.11 10.60
CA TYR A 271 -6.30 22.61 9.40
C TYR A 271 -7.62 21.91 9.75
N LYS A 272 -7.67 21.16 10.87
CA LYS A 272 -8.91 20.54 11.36
C LYS A 272 -9.92 21.58 11.83
N VAL A 273 -9.49 22.58 12.60
CA VAL A 273 -10.35 23.67 13.08
C VAL A 273 -10.92 24.48 11.91
N LEU A 274 -10.08 24.80 10.93
CA LEU A 274 -10.48 25.55 9.73
C LEU A 274 -11.17 24.67 8.68
N ARG A 275 -11.32 23.35 8.91
CA ARG A 275 -11.92 22.39 7.97
C ARG A 275 -11.28 22.39 6.59
N ILE A 276 -9.94 22.54 6.53
CA ILE A 276 -9.19 22.54 5.27
C ILE A 276 -8.98 21.09 4.80
N ASP A 277 -9.57 20.73 3.65
CA ASP A 277 -9.47 19.40 3.07
C ASP A 277 -8.13 19.14 2.37
N LYS A 278 -7.41 20.20 1.97
CA LYS A 278 -6.09 20.08 1.36
C LYS A 278 -5.09 19.54 2.38
N GLU A 279 -4.29 18.56 1.96
CA GLU A 279 -3.23 17.98 2.80
C GLU A 279 -2.20 19.04 3.20
N PRO A 280 -1.86 19.18 4.51
CA PRO A 280 -0.76 20.03 4.95
C PRO A 280 0.56 19.54 4.33
N LYS A 281 1.47 20.50 4.03
CA LYS A 281 2.80 20.15 3.51
C LYS A 281 3.62 19.26 4.44
N ILE A 282 3.31 19.30 5.73
CA ILE A 282 3.93 18.46 6.75
C ILE A 282 2.85 17.94 7.70
N THR A 283 2.90 16.65 8.00
CA THR A 283 2.04 15.96 8.96
C THR A 283 2.89 15.17 9.95
N ARG A 284 2.36 14.88 11.13
CA ARG A 284 3.04 14.00 12.10
C ARG A 284 3.38 12.64 11.49
N TYR A 285 2.50 12.12 10.64
CA TYR A 285 2.74 10.88 9.90
C TYR A 285 3.97 10.98 9.00
N THR A 286 4.09 12.05 8.20
CA THR A 286 5.26 12.27 7.33
C THR A 286 6.54 12.41 8.14
N VAL A 287 6.49 13.12 9.29
CA VAL A 287 7.64 13.26 10.20
C VAL A 287 8.08 11.89 10.75
N CYS A 288 7.13 11.04 11.19
CA CYS A 288 7.44 9.69 11.63
C CYS A 288 8.04 8.84 10.51
N THR A 289 7.45 8.89 9.31
CA THR A 289 7.90 8.08 8.16
C THR A 289 9.32 8.44 7.72
N LEU A 290 9.68 9.73 7.76
CA LEU A 290 11.00 10.21 7.37
C LEU A 290 12.03 10.21 8.52
N GLY A 291 11.58 10.17 9.77
CA GLY A 291 12.45 10.39 10.91
C GLY A 291 12.66 9.20 11.85
N CYS A 292 11.82 8.18 11.76
CA CYS A 292 11.95 6.99 12.59
C CYS A 292 12.39 5.79 11.76
N SER A 293 13.21 4.94 12.36
CA SER A 293 13.51 3.61 11.79
C SER A 293 12.26 2.74 11.86
N GLN A 294 11.96 2.05 10.76
CA GLN A 294 10.87 1.11 10.69
C GLN A 294 11.19 -0.02 9.73
N THR A 295 11.48 -1.20 10.28
CA THR A 295 11.69 -2.44 9.52
C THR A 295 10.65 -3.49 9.94
N LEU A 296 10.35 -4.41 9.04
CA LEU A 296 9.32 -5.42 9.22
C LEU A 296 9.93 -6.82 9.20
N ASP A 297 9.49 -7.69 10.09
CA ASP A 297 9.70 -9.13 9.97
C ASP A 297 8.79 -9.67 8.86
N VAL A 298 9.37 -10.41 7.91
CA VAL A 298 8.67 -11.04 6.79
C VAL A 298 8.76 -12.57 6.81
N SER A 299 9.18 -13.13 7.93
CA SER A 299 9.39 -14.57 8.11
C SER A 299 8.09 -15.37 7.91
N ALA A 300 6.95 -14.83 8.33
CA ALA A 300 5.65 -15.44 8.11
C ALA A 300 5.30 -15.56 6.61
N ALA A 301 5.51 -14.48 5.83
CA ALA A 301 5.27 -14.50 4.39
C ALA A 301 6.21 -15.49 3.67
N THR A 302 7.47 -15.58 4.08
CA THR A 302 8.42 -16.56 3.53
C THR A 302 7.98 -17.97 3.82
N ARG A 303 7.60 -18.29 5.06
CA ARG A 303 7.22 -19.63 5.49
C ARG A 303 5.90 -20.09 4.86
N ASP A 304 4.86 -19.26 4.91
CA ASP A 304 3.49 -19.67 4.57
C ASP A 304 3.17 -19.47 3.08
N LEU A 305 3.75 -18.44 2.45
CA LEU A 305 3.50 -18.10 1.05
C LEU A 305 4.67 -18.45 0.12
N GLY A 306 5.83 -18.84 0.67
CA GLY A 306 7.05 -19.00 -0.13
C GLY A 306 7.56 -17.69 -0.70
N TYR A 307 7.27 -16.56 -0.04
CA TYR A 307 7.61 -15.24 -0.55
C TYR A 307 9.12 -14.98 -0.56
N GLU A 308 9.68 -14.79 -1.75
CA GLU A 308 11.04 -14.30 -1.99
C GLU A 308 11.01 -13.18 -3.03
N PRO A 309 11.60 -12.01 -2.74
CA PRO A 309 11.64 -10.90 -3.69
C PRO A 309 12.33 -11.30 -4.99
N ILE A 310 11.71 -11.02 -6.13
CA ILE A 310 12.24 -11.29 -7.49
C ILE A 310 12.94 -10.09 -8.09
N MET A 311 12.80 -8.91 -7.48
CA MET A 311 13.43 -7.67 -7.89
C MET A 311 14.16 -7.05 -6.71
N SER A 312 15.45 -6.77 -6.86
CA SER A 312 16.21 -6.04 -5.86
C SER A 312 15.77 -4.57 -5.79
N LEU A 313 15.99 -3.92 -4.64
CA LEU A 313 15.68 -2.49 -4.49
C LEU A 313 16.51 -1.63 -5.45
N ASP A 314 17.76 -2.02 -5.72
CA ASP A 314 18.65 -1.30 -6.64
C ASP A 314 18.12 -1.35 -8.08
N GLU A 315 17.66 -2.50 -8.54
CA GLU A 315 17.02 -2.64 -9.86
C GLU A 315 15.71 -1.86 -9.94
N GLY A 316 14.88 -1.91 -8.88
CA GLY A 316 13.63 -1.15 -8.82
C GLY A 316 13.85 0.35 -8.91
N ILE A 317 14.83 0.89 -8.17
CA ILE A 317 15.21 2.31 -8.25
C ILE A 317 15.76 2.64 -9.63
N ALA A 318 16.64 1.82 -10.21
CA ALA A 318 17.21 2.06 -11.54
C ALA A 318 16.13 2.09 -12.63
N ARG A 319 15.16 1.16 -12.61
CA ARG A 319 14.01 1.15 -13.54
C ARG A 319 13.13 2.39 -13.38
N TYR A 320 12.89 2.78 -12.12
CA TYR A 320 12.11 3.99 -11.86
C TYR A 320 12.79 5.24 -12.42
N VAL A 321 14.09 5.40 -12.15
CA VAL A 321 14.91 6.50 -12.69
C VAL A 321 14.85 6.52 -14.22
N ALA A 322 15.09 5.39 -14.88
CA ALA A 322 15.04 5.29 -16.33
C ALA A 322 13.67 5.73 -16.91
N SER A 323 12.57 5.46 -16.18
CA SER A 323 11.23 5.87 -16.60
C SER A 323 10.94 7.38 -16.48
N LEU A 324 11.77 8.12 -15.75
CA LEU A 324 11.65 9.58 -15.61
C LEU A 324 12.58 10.34 -16.56
N THR A 325 13.61 9.67 -17.10
CA THR A 325 14.64 10.28 -17.97
C THR A 325 14.42 9.99 -19.46
N ASN A 326 13.54 9.06 -19.79
CA ASN A 326 13.04 8.79 -21.13
C ASN A 326 11.72 9.53 -21.39
#